data_d52b536d90493d11c615a7a719c99622
#
_entry.id   d52b536d90493d11c615a7a719c99622
#
_cell.length_a   1.000
_cell.length_b   1.000
_cell.length_c   1.000
_cell.angle_alpha   90.00
_cell.angle_beta   90.00
_cell.angle_gamma   90.00
#
_symmetry.space_group_name_H-M   'P 1'
#
loop_
_entity.id
_entity.type
_entity.pdbx_description
1 polymer ?
#
loop_
_entity_poly.entity_id
_entity_poly.type
_entity_poly.pdbx_seq_one_letter_code
_entity_poly.pdbx_strand_id
1 'polypeptide(L)'
;MKYQVEVCIDNIESLHNAITGGATRIELCSSLALGGLTPSAGLMYSAGRVSPIPVYAMIRPREGDFFYHDDELSIMAQDIRTAHQANLQGVVLGL
;
A
#
# COMPACT_ATOMS: atom_id res chain seq x y z
N MET A 1 4.72 -9.81 -25.30
CA MET A 1 4.05 -10.23 -24.05
C MET A 1 4.48 -9.32 -22.91
N LYS A 2 3.51 -8.87 -22.15
CA LYS A 2 3.80 -8.04 -20.98
C LYS A 2 3.63 -8.87 -19.71
N TYR A 3 4.61 -8.80 -18.83
CA TYR A 3 4.55 -9.47 -17.56
C TYR A 3 4.10 -8.48 -16.48
N GLN A 4 3.24 -8.95 -15.58
CA GLN A 4 2.95 -8.23 -14.35
C GLN A 4 4.04 -8.56 -13.33
N VAL A 5 4.72 -7.50 -12.87
CA VAL A 5 5.72 -7.63 -11.80
C VAL A 5 5.26 -6.73 -10.66
N GLU A 6 4.64 -7.34 -9.65
CA GLU A 6 4.20 -6.63 -8.45
C GLU A 6 5.27 -6.73 -7.39
N VAL A 7 5.62 -5.60 -6.80
CA VAL A 7 6.63 -5.54 -5.75
C VAL A 7 6.03 -4.87 -4.51
N CYS A 8 6.16 -5.55 -3.38
CA CYS A 8 5.75 -5.01 -2.08
C CYS A 8 6.89 -4.19 -1.50
N ILE A 9 6.59 -2.97 -1.10
CA ILE A 9 7.59 -2.06 -0.52
C ILE A 9 7.00 -1.32 0.69
N ASP A 10 7.86 -0.85 1.56
CA ASP A 10 7.46 -0.13 2.76
C ASP A 10 8.24 1.18 2.98
N ASN A 11 8.93 1.66 1.97
CA ASN A 11 9.64 2.93 2.03
C ASN A 11 9.87 3.48 0.62
N ILE A 12 10.20 4.77 0.54
CA ILE A 12 10.35 5.47 -0.74
C ILE A 12 11.59 5.00 -1.51
N GLU A 13 12.68 4.69 -0.83
CA GLU A 13 13.88 4.20 -1.50
C GLU A 13 13.60 2.89 -2.23
N SER A 14 12.92 1.96 -1.56
CA SER A 14 12.51 0.70 -2.17
C SER A 14 11.54 0.89 -3.32
N LEU A 15 10.66 1.90 -3.25
CA LEU A 15 9.77 2.25 -4.35
C LEU A 15 10.59 2.61 -5.61
N HIS A 16 11.55 3.51 -5.47
CA HIS A 16 12.39 3.92 -6.60
C HIS A 16 13.19 2.74 -7.15
N ASN A 17 13.73 1.89 -6.28
CA ASN A 17 14.48 0.71 -6.70
C ASN A 17 13.60 -0.29 -7.45
N ALA A 18 12.37 -0.50 -6.99
CA ALA A 18 11.42 -1.38 -7.66
C ALA A 18 11.07 -0.88 -9.06
N ILE A 19 10.82 0.40 -9.20
CA ILE A 19 10.52 1.02 -10.51
C ILE A 19 11.71 0.85 -11.45
N THR A 20 12.90 1.16 -10.99
CA THR A 20 14.13 1.01 -11.78
C THR A 20 14.36 -0.44 -12.17
N GLY A 21 13.99 -1.38 -11.30
CA GLY A 21 14.14 -2.81 -11.55
C GLY A 21 13.07 -3.44 -12.44
N GLY A 22 12.09 -2.66 -12.90
CA GLY A 22 11.09 -3.14 -13.85
C GLY A 22 9.75 -3.52 -13.25
N ALA A 23 9.45 -3.09 -12.02
CA ALA A 23 8.12 -3.31 -11.46
C ALA A 23 7.05 -2.64 -12.32
N THR A 24 5.91 -3.31 -12.47
CA THR A 24 4.76 -2.78 -13.22
C THR A 24 3.63 -2.35 -12.29
N ARG A 25 3.68 -2.76 -11.04
CA ARG A 25 2.72 -2.39 -10.01
C ARG A 25 3.39 -2.45 -8.65
N ILE A 26 3.00 -1.54 -7.77
CA ILE A 26 3.51 -1.48 -6.39
C ILE A 26 2.39 -1.82 -5.43
N GLU A 27 2.70 -2.65 -4.44
CA GLU A 27 1.88 -2.81 -3.24
C GLU A 27 2.60 -2.11 -2.10
N LEU A 28 1.99 -1.03 -1.63
CA LEU A 28 2.56 -0.15 -0.62
C LEU A 28 2.11 -0.58 0.77
N CYS A 29 3.07 -0.82 1.65
CA CYS A 29 2.81 -1.34 2.98
C CYS A 29 3.60 -0.56 4.03
N SER A 30 3.39 -0.92 5.27
CA SER A 30 4.35 -0.72 6.35
C SER A 30 4.65 -2.08 6.95
N SER A 31 5.71 -2.17 7.74
CA SER A 31 5.99 -3.38 8.55
C SER A 31 5.95 -4.68 7.76
N LEU A 32 6.69 -4.76 6.66
CA LEU A 32 6.73 -5.96 5.82
C LEU A 32 7.12 -7.21 6.62
N ALA A 33 7.95 -7.06 7.65
CA ALA A 33 8.33 -8.17 8.53
C ALA A 33 7.14 -8.80 9.25
N LEU A 34 6.04 -8.07 9.38
CA LEU A 34 4.79 -8.55 9.99
C LEU A 34 3.76 -8.98 8.94
N GLY A 35 4.18 -9.14 7.70
CA GLY A 35 3.30 -9.52 6.61
C GLY A 35 2.65 -8.34 5.89
N GLY A 36 3.02 -7.13 6.26
CA GLY A 36 2.50 -5.90 5.66
C GLY A 36 1.27 -5.36 6.38
N LEU A 37 1.37 -4.11 6.79
CA LEU A 37 0.29 -3.34 7.40
C LEU A 37 0.02 -2.10 6.56
N THR A 38 -1.01 -1.33 6.93
CA THR A 38 -1.36 -0.09 6.25
C THR A 38 -0.19 0.89 6.29
N PRO A 39 0.22 1.47 5.15
CA PRO A 39 1.26 2.49 5.12
C PRO A 39 0.77 3.80 5.75
N SER A 40 1.70 4.64 6.19
CA SER A 40 1.36 5.97 6.68
C SER A 40 0.74 6.82 5.57
N ALA A 41 -0.06 7.81 5.96
CA ALA A 41 -0.61 8.76 4.99
C ALA A 41 0.52 9.49 4.24
N GLY A 42 1.58 9.86 4.95
CA GLY A 42 2.73 10.52 4.32
C GLY A 42 3.36 9.68 3.21
N LEU A 43 3.53 8.38 3.46
CA LEU A 43 4.08 7.48 2.45
C LEU A 43 3.11 7.32 1.28
N MET A 44 1.80 7.23 1.54
CA MET A 44 0.79 7.18 0.47
C MET A 44 0.86 8.40 -0.43
N TYR A 45 0.90 9.61 0.14
CA TYR A 45 0.97 10.85 -0.64
C TYR A 45 2.27 10.96 -1.43
N SER A 46 3.38 10.59 -0.82
CA SER A 46 4.67 10.61 -1.54
C SER A 46 4.67 9.62 -2.69
N ALA A 47 4.22 8.39 -2.47
CA ALA A 47 4.18 7.38 -3.51
C ALA A 47 3.24 7.78 -4.66
N GLY A 48 2.07 8.32 -4.34
CA GLY A 48 1.11 8.78 -5.35
C GLY A 48 1.65 9.91 -6.20
N ARG A 49 2.51 10.75 -5.62
CA ARG A 49 3.11 11.88 -6.33
C ARG A 49 4.26 11.46 -7.24
N VAL A 50 5.08 10.49 -6.83
CA VAL A 50 6.31 10.19 -7.54
C VAL A 50 6.24 8.95 -8.42
N SER A 51 5.30 8.05 -8.20
CA SER A 51 5.27 6.79 -8.94
C SER A 51 4.65 6.95 -10.33
N PRO A 52 5.37 6.54 -11.39
CA PRO A 52 4.80 6.50 -12.74
C PRO A 52 3.99 5.24 -13.02
N ILE A 53 3.95 4.30 -12.07
CA ILE A 53 3.23 3.04 -12.21
C ILE A 53 2.14 2.94 -11.13
N PRO A 54 1.13 2.07 -11.32
CA PRO A 54 0.05 1.93 -10.33
C PRO A 54 0.57 1.54 -8.95
N VAL A 55 0.00 2.18 -7.92
CA VAL A 55 0.29 1.90 -6.51
C VAL A 55 -1.00 1.51 -5.82
N TYR A 56 -0.98 0.38 -5.15
CA TYR A 56 -2.08 -0.11 -4.31
C TYR A 56 -1.63 -0.13 -2.87
N ALA A 57 -2.43 0.43 -1.97
CA ALA A 57 -2.10 0.46 -0.55
C ALA A 57 -2.70 -0.75 0.17
N MET A 58 -1.89 -1.38 0.99
CA MET A 58 -2.37 -2.40 1.91
C MET A 58 -3.26 -1.76 2.97
N ILE A 59 -4.44 -2.32 3.19
CA ILE A 59 -5.33 -1.88 4.27
C ILE A 59 -5.43 -3.03 5.28
N ARG A 60 -4.59 -2.98 6.27
CA ARG A 60 -4.52 -3.94 7.37
C ARG A 60 -4.12 -3.17 8.62
N PRO A 61 -5.06 -2.91 9.53
CA PRO A 61 -4.81 -1.99 10.66
C PRO A 61 -3.87 -2.54 11.72
N ARG A 62 -3.71 -3.85 11.82
CA ARG A 62 -2.87 -4.51 12.81
C ARG A 62 -2.48 -5.91 12.36
N GLU A 63 -1.45 -6.45 12.95
CA GLU A 63 -1.10 -7.87 12.77
C GLU A 63 -2.13 -8.77 13.48
N GLY A 64 -2.03 -10.08 13.26
CA GLY A 64 -2.90 -11.06 13.87
C GLY A 64 -4.04 -11.47 12.94
N ASP A 65 -5.19 -11.81 13.52
CA ASP A 65 -6.34 -12.28 12.75
C ASP A 65 -7.01 -11.15 11.95
N PHE A 66 -8.00 -11.52 11.15
CA PHE A 66 -8.76 -10.61 10.30
C PHE A 66 -10.18 -10.37 10.83
N PHE A 67 -10.41 -10.62 12.12
CA PHE A 67 -11.70 -10.35 12.77
C PHE A 67 -11.64 -8.93 13.36
N TYR A 68 -12.07 -7.97 12.58
CA TYR A 68 -11.95 -6.57 12.94
C TYR A 68 -13.17 -6.09 13.73
N HIS A 69 -12.92 -5.32 14.77
CA HIS A 69 -13.97 -4.64 15.52
C HIS A 69 -14.45 -3.39 14.77
N ASP A 70 -15.58 -2.83 15.19
CA ASP A 70 -16.16 -1.67 14.54
C ASP A 70 -15.20 -0.49 14.47
N ASP A 71 -14.41 -0.25 15.52
CA ASP A 71 -13.42 0.82 15.51
C ASP A 71 -12.34 0.57 14.46
N GLU A 72 -11.92 -0.68 14.30
CA GLU A 72 -10.93 -1.04 13.30
C GLU A 72 -11.49 -0.89 11.88
N LEU A 73 -12.75 -1.25 11.69
CA LEU A 73 -13.41 -1.04 10.40
C LEU A 73 -13.49 0.45 10.05
N SER A 74 -13.74 1.31 11.04
CA SER A 74 -13.73 2.76 10.85
C SER A 74 -12.33 3.27 10.46
N ILE A 75 -11.28 2.74 11.08
CA ILE A 75 -9.89 3.06 10.73
C ILE A 75 -9.61 2.65 9.28
N MET A 76 -10.01 1.44 8.91
CA MET A 76 -9.80 0.94 7.55
C MET A 76 -10.51 1.81 6.52
N ALA A 77 -11.75 2.22 6.80
CA ALA A 77 -12.50 3.11 5.92
C ALA A 77 -11.79 4.45 5.74
N GLN A 78 -11.24 5.01 6.82
CA GLN A 78 -10.48 6.26 6.74
C GLN A 78 -9.19 6.08 5.93
N ASP A 79 -8.50 4.96 6.10
CA ASP A 79 -7.28 4.67 5.36
C ASP A 79 -7.56 4.50 3.86
N ILE A 80 -8.68 3.89 3.50
CA ILE A 80 -9.11 3.79 2.10
C ILE A 80 -9.35 5.18 1.52
N ARG A 81 -10.01 6.07 2.27
CA ARG A 81 -10.22 7.46 1.83
C ARG A 81 -8.89 8.18 1.64
N THR A 82 -7.94 7.97 2.54
CA THR A 82 -6.60 8.58 2.42
C THR A 82 -5.89 8.10 1.16
N ALA A 83 -5.95 6.80 0.88
CA ALA A 83 -5.36 6.25 -0.33
C ALA A 83 -5.98 6.88 -1.59
N HIS A 84 -7.29 7.04 -1.60
CA HIS A 84 -7.98 7.69 -2.71
C HIS A 84 -7.54 9.15 -2.87
N GLN A 85 -7.47 9.90 -1.77
CA GLN A 85 -7.02 11.30 -1.77
C GLN A 85 -5.57 11.45 -2.21
N ALA A 86 -4.74 10.43 -1.93
CA ALA A 86 -3.34 10.39 -2.36
C ALA A 86 -3.19 9.99 -3.83
N ASN A 87 -4.28 9.78 -4.55
CA ASN A 87 -4.31 9.37 -5.97
C ASN A 87 -3.69 8.00 -6.21
N LEU A 88 -3.77 7.11 -5.23
CA LEU A 88 -3.41 5.71 -5.45
C LEU A 88 -4.48 5.03 -6.29
N GLN A 89 -4.10 4.02 -7.07
CA GLN A 89 -5.00 3.34 -7.98
C GLN A 89 -6.00 2.43 -7.28
N GLY A 90 -5.67 1.98 -6.10
CA GLY A 90 -6.57 1.13 -5.33
C GLY A 90 -5.97 0.69 -4.01
N VAL A 91 -6.64 -0.28 -3.39
CA VAL A 91 -6.25 -0.84 -2.11
C VAL A 91 -6.27 -2.36 -2.16
N VAL A 92 -5.52 -2.98 -1.25
CA VAL A 92 -5.53 -4.43 -1.02
C VAL A 92 -6.01 -4.65 0.40
N LEU A 93 -7.08 -5.39 0.57
CA LEU A 93 -7.63 -5.65 1.90
C LEU A 93 -7.01 -6.92 2.49
N GLY A 94 -6.61 -6.84 3.74
CA GLY A 94 -6.17 -7.98 4.52
C GLY A 94 -7.38 -8.71 5.11
N LEU A 95 -7.86 -9.68 4.39
CA LEU A 95 -9.02 -10.47 4.83
C LEU A 95 -8.65 -11.94 5.00
#